data_8c351db92aff8e98f40c8e924aa5462a
#
_entry.id   8c351db92aff8e98f40c8e924aa5462a
#
_cell.length_a   1.000
_cell.length_b   1.000
_cell.length_c   1.000
_cell.angle_alpha   90.00
_cell.angle_beta   90.00
_cell.angle_gamma   90.00
#
_symmetry.space_group_name_H-M   'P 1'
#
loop_
_entity.id
_entity.type
_entity.pdbx_description
1 polymer ?
#
loop_
_entity_poly.entity_id
_entity_poly.type
_entity_poly.pdbx_seq_one_letter_code
_entity_poly.pdbx_strand_id
1 'polypeptide(L)'
;MTADLTPNIPEVVAEVRALFERYEQALVDKDVDVLDATFWNSPLTIRYALHENGYGFDEIHAHRVARPPGPGIKERRIRLEITTLGRDIATTNLEFKVRGKDLIGRQSQTLVRFAGVGWKVVSAHVSTMNDKPLW
;
A
#
# COMPACT_ATOMS: atom_id res chain seq x y z
N MET A 1 -12.21 25.50 12.60
CA MET A 1 -12.11 25.44 11.14
C MET A 1 -12.21 23.99 10.68
N THR A 2 -13.06 23.72 9.71
CA THR A 2 -13.25 22.36 9.20
C THR A 2 -12.35 22.10 8.00
N ALA A 3 -11.67 20.97 7.97
CA ALA A 3 -10.88 20.60 6.80
C ALA A 3 -11.80 20.33 5.59
N ASP A 4 -11.33 20.69 4.40
CA ASP A 4 -12.00 20.34 3.15
C ASP A 4 -11.69 18.88 2.83
N LEU A 5 -12.70 18.03 2.91
CA LEU A 5 -12.60 16.61 2.63
C LEU A 5 -13.32 16.23 1.33
N THR A 6 -13.37 17.14 0.36
CA THR A 6 -13.97 16.83 -0.95
C THR A 6 -13.42 15.52 -1.50
N PRO A 7 -14.29 14.53 -1.79
CA PRO A 7 -13.80 13.23 -2.24
C PRO A 7 -13.36 13.25 -3.70
N ASN A 8 -12.30 12.51 -3.97
CA ASN A 8 -11.85 12.14 -5.31
C ASN A 8 -11.62 13.31 -6.27
N ILE A 9 -10.90 14.34 -5.81
CA ILE A 9 -10.42 15.40 -6.68
C ILE A 9 -9.52 14.74 -7.76
N PRO A 10 -9.82 14.89 -9.07
CA PRO A 10 -9.14 14.10 -10.11
C PRO A 10 -7.62 14.17 -10.11
N GLU A 11 -7.03 15.35 -9.93
CA GLU A 11 -5.58 15.49 -9.89
C GLU A 11 -4.95 14.82 -8.66
N VAL A 12 -5.67 14.76 -7.54
CA VAL A 12 -5.20 14.08 -6.32
C VAL A 12 -5.25 12.57 -6.49
N VAL A 13 -6.32 12.04 -7.06
CA VAL A 13 -6.43 10.62 -7.42
C VAL A 13 -5.29 10.22 -8.36
N ALA A 14 -4.97 11.05 -9.35
CA ALA A 14 -3.88 10.79 -10.28
C ALA A 14 -2.51 10.73 -9.59
N GLU A 15 -2.26 11.59 -8.62
CA GLU A 15 -1.02 11.57 -7.82
C GLU A 15 -0.88 10.25 -7.05
N VAL A 16 -1.94 9.83 -6.38
CA VAL A 16 -1.95 8.58 -5.60
C VAL A 16 -1.80 7.36 -6.52
N ARG A 17 -2.47 7.36 -7.67
CA ARG A 17 -2.34 6.28 -8.67
C ARG A 17 -0.90 6.17 -9.17
N ALA A 18 -0.26 7.26 -9.47
CA ALA A 18 1.12 7.26 -9.94
C ALA A 18 2.08 6.67 -8.87
N LEU A 19 1.87 7.02 -7.61
CA LEU A 19 2.64 6.47 -6.50
C LEU A 19 2.38 4.97 -6.36
N PHE A 20 1.13 4.53 -6.45
CA PHE A 20 0.75 3.13 -6.36
C PHE A 20 1.41 2.29 -7.46
N GLU A 21 1.37 2.75 -8.70
CA GLU A 21 1.97 2.02 -9.83
C GLU A 21 3.51 1.93 -9.69
N ARG A 22 4.14 2.98 -9.21
CA ARG A 22 5.57 2.99 -8.95
C ARG A 22 5.95 2.01 -7.83
N TYR A 23 5.15 1.94 -6.78
CA TYR A 23 5.31 0.99 -5.69
C TYR A 23 5.19 -0.46 -6.20
N GLU A 24 4.18 -0.76 -7.01
CA GLU A 24 3.99 -2.07 -7.63
C GLU A 24 5.22 -2.50 -8.43
N GLN A 25 5.76 -1.60 -9.25
CA GLN A 25 6.95 -1.89 -10.05
C GLN A 25 8.17 -2.13 -9.14
N ALA A 26 8.30 -1.37 -8.08
CA ALA A 26 9.38 -1.54 -7.12
C ALA A 26 9.34 -2.89 -6.40
N LEU A 27 8.16 -3.45 -6.18
CA LEU A 27 8.03 -4.81 -5.62
C LEU A 27 8.59 -5.86 -6.57
N VAL A 28 8.33 -5.72 -7.87
CA VAL A 28 8.86 -6.62 -8.90
C VAL A 28 10.38 -6.52 -8.99
N ASP A 29 10.90 -5.30 -9.00
CA ASP A 29 12.32 -5.02 -9.18
C ASP A 29 13.14 -5.19 -7.90
N LYS A 30 12.48 -5.38 -6.76
CA LYS A 30 13.08 -5.31 -5.44
C LYS A 30 13.87 -4.00 -5.25
N ASP A 31 13.28 -2.90 -5.66
CA ASP A 31 13.86 -1.57 -5.48
C ASP A 31 13.55 -1.07 -4.07
N VAL A 32 14.42 -1.43 -3.12
CA VAL A 32 14.21 -1.13 -1.69
C VAL A 32 14.18 0.37 -1.46
N ASP A 33 14.95 1.16 -2.19
CA ASP A 33 14.94 2.62 -2.04
C ASP A 33 13.59 3.23 -2.38
N VAL A 34 12.95 2.77 -3.46
CA VAL A 34 11.61 3.24 -3.84
C VAL A 34 10.56 2.73 -2.86
N LEU A 35 10.66 1.46 -2.42
CA LEU A 35 9.74 0.91 -1.42
C LEU A 35 9.80 1.71 -0.13
N ASP A 36 11.00 2.03 0.34
CA ASP A 36 11.20 2.82 1.55
C ASP A 36 10.71 4.26 1.37
N ALA A 37 10.99 4.87 0.21
CA ALA A 37 10.53 6.23 -0.08
C ALA A 37 9.00 6.36 -0.14
N THR A 38 8.30 5.26 -0.41
CA THR A 38 6.83 5.23 -0.47
C THR A 38 6.20 5.23 0.92
N PHE A 39 6.90 4.74 1.93
CA PHE A 39 6.40 4.63 3.30
C PHE A 39 6.91 5.77 4.18
N TRP A 40 6.08 6.16 5.13
CA TRP A 40 6.42 7.18 6.10
C TRP A 40 7.55 6.70 7.03
N ASN A 41 8.64 7.45 7.08
CA ASN A 41 9.78 7.13 7.93
C ASN A 41 9.49 7.55 9.36
N SER A 42 8.77 6.70 10.07
CA SER A 42 8.31 6.95 11.44
C SER A 42 8.21 5.64 12.22
N PRO A 43 8.47 5.68 13.53
CA PRO A 43 8.18 4.52 14.39
C PRO A 43 6.68 4.20 14.49
N LEU A 44 5.81 5.08 14.03
CA LEU A 44 4.36 4.89 14.06
C LEU A 44 3.81 4.16 12.82
N THR A 45 4.59 4.01 11.78
CA THR A 45 4.17 3.34 10.55
C THR A 45 3.97 1.85 10.80
N ILE A 46 2.85 1.29 10.32
CA ILE A 46 2.52 -0.13 10.52
C ILE A 46 2.31 -0.79 9.17
N ARG A 47 2.86 -1.98 9.00
CA ARG A 47 2.61 -2.81 7.83
C ARG A 47 2.39 -4.26 8.25
N TYR A 48 1.19 -4.76 8.01
CA TYR A 48 0.85 -6.17 8.14
C TYR A 48 0.97 -6.85 6.78
N ALA A 49 1.91 -7.77 6.65
CA ALA A 49 2.05 -8.63 5.49
C ALA A 49 1.51 -10.03 5.80
N LEU A 50 1.52 -10.94 4.83
CA LEU A 50 0.96 -12.28 5.02
C LEU A 50 1.67 -13.09 6.11
N HIS A 51 2.98 -12.88 6.26
CA HIS A 51 3.81 -13.70 7.13
C HIS A 51 4.61 -12.90 8.16
N GLU A 52 4.40 -11.59 8.23
CA GLU A 52 5.18 -10.72 9.11
C GLU A 52 4.40 -9.49 9.49
N ASN A 53 4.68 -8.97 10.68
CA ASN A 53 4.18 -7.68 11.13
C ASN A 53 5.36 -6.71 11.20
N GLY A 54 5.22 -5.52 10.64
CA GLY A 54 6.20 -4.45 10.73
C GLY A 54 5.67 -3.32 11.59
N TYR A 55 6.27 -3.10 12.73
CA TYR A 55 5.97 -1.99 13.62
C TYR A 55 7.11 -0.98 13.54
N GLY A 56 6.85 0.13 12.86
CA GLY A 56 7.83 1.16 12.60
C GLY A 56 8.60 0.94 11.31
N PHE A 57 9.09 2.04 10.74
CA PHE A 57 9.79 2.06 9.47
C PHE A 57 11.03 1.15 9.45
N ASP A 58 11.82 1.15 10.53
CA ASP A 58 13.06 0.37 10.57
C ASP A 58 12.80 -1.14 10.46
N GLU A 59 11.77 -1.62 11.13
CA GLU A 59 11.35 -3.02 11.05
C GLU A 59 10.83 -3.38 9.66
N ILE A 60 10.04 -2.49 9.07
CA ILE A 60 9.52 -2.65 7.70
C ILE A 60 10.67 -2.71 6.70
N HIS A 61 11.65 -1.83 6.83
CA HIS A 61 12.87 -1.82 6.00
C HIS A 61 13.63 -3.14 6.11
N ALA A 62 13.85 -3.63 7.32
CA ALA A 62 14.57 -4.88 7.55
C ALA A 62 13.88 -6.07 6.86
N HIS A 63 12.54 -6.14 6.93
CA HIS A 63 11.78 -7.17 6.24
C HIS A 63 11.95 -7.09 4.71
N ARG A 64 11.98 -5.89 4.15
CA ARG A 64 12.15 -5.69 2.70
C ARG A 64 13.52 -6.13 2.21
N VAL A 65 14.56 -5.79 2.97
CA VAL A 65 15.93 -6.18 2.64
C VAL A 65 16.08 -7.71 2.63
N ALA A 66 15.44 -8.40 3.58
CA ALA A 66 15.51 -9.85 3.72
C ALA A 66 14.70 -10.62 2.66
N ARG A 67 13.74 -9.97 2.00
CA ARG A 67 12.80 -10.63 1.09
C ARG A 67 13.38 -10.75 -0.33
N PRO A 68 13.13 -11.87 -1.04
CA PRO A 68 13.45 -11.94 -2.47
C PRO A 68 12.50 -11.04 -3.29
N PRO A 69 12.84 -10.72 -4.56
CA PRO A 69 11.93 -9.99 -5.44
C PRO A 69 10.57 -10.67 -5.54
N GLY A 70 9.51 -9.87 -5.51
CA GLY A 70 8.15 -10.36 -5.66
C GLY A 70 7.76 -10.55 -7.12
N PRO A 71 6.75 -11.36 -7.41
CA PRO A 71 6.27 -11.57 -8.78
C PRO A 71 5.45 -10.39 -9.32
N GLY A 72 5.11 -9.42 -8.46
CA GLY A 72 4.16 -8.38 -8.81
C GLY A 72 2.72 -8.90 -8.84
N ILE A 73 1.77 -7.99 -8.84
CA ILE A 73 0.35 -8.34 -8.85
C ILE A 73 -0.44 -7.60 -9.92
N LYS A 74 0.20 -6.74 -10.71
CA LYS A 74 -0.47 -5.91 -11.71
C LYS A 74 -1.30 -6.73 -12.69
N GLU A 75 -0.75 -7.82 -13.21
CA GLU A 75 -1.42 -8.69 -14.17
C GLU A 75 -2.48 -9.59 -13.51
N ARG A 76 -2.47 -9.70 -12.18
CA ARG A 76 -3.41 -10.49 -11.41
C ARG A 76 -4.43 -9.62 -10.68
N ARG A 77 -4.42 -8.34 -10.95
CA ARG A 77 -5.29 -7.35 -10.34
C ARG A 77 -6.73 -7.61 -10.76
N ILE A 78 -7.63 -7.71 -9.78
CA ILE A 78 -9.06 -7.86 -10.00
C ILE A 78 -9.73 -6.50 -9.93
N ARG A 79 -9.43 -5.73 -8.89
CA ARG A 79 -10.05 -4.43 -8.67
C ARG A 79 -9.14 -3.55 -7.83
N LEU A 80 -8.96 -2.31 -8.26
CA LEU A 80 -8.25 -1.28 -7.50
C LEU A 80 -9.18 -0.10 -7.28
N GLU A 81 -9.41 0.26 -6.01
CA GLU A 81 -10.14 1.44 -5.62
C GLU A 81 -9.21 2.42 -4.93
N ILE A 82 -9.14 3.63 -5.46
CA ILE A 82 -8.43 4.75 -4.85
C ILE A 82 -9.47 5.75 -4.40
N THR A 83 -9.46 6.09 -3.11
CA THR A 83 -10.32 7.11 -2.55
C THR A 83 -9.46 8.19 -1.93
N THR A 84 -9.72 9.44 -2.28
CA THR A 84 -9.03 10.57 -1.67
C THR A 84 -10.05 11.46 -0.97
N LEU A 85 -9.63 12.07 0.14
CA LEU A 85 -10.45 12.99 0.92
C LEU A 85 -9.66 14.30 1.04
N GLY A 86 -10.19 15.36 0.42
CA GLY A 86 -9.45 16.60 0.27
C GLY A 86 -8.18 16.37 -0.56
N ARG A 87 -7.09 16.99 -0.16
CA ARG A 87 -5.83 16.94 -0.90
C ARG A 87 -4.73 16.14 -0.22
N ASP A 88 -4.96 15.69 1.02
CA ASP A 88 -3.87 15.20 1.87
C ASP A 88 -4.10 13.81 2.45
N ILE A 89 -5.26 13.19 2.21
CA ILE A 89 -5.62 11.88 2.76
C ILE A 89 -6.11 10.98 1.63
N ALA A 90 -5.64 9.74 1.62
CA ALA A 90 -6.08 8.75 0.64
C ALA A 90 -6.08 7.35 1.23
N THR A 91 -6.92 6.49 0.64
CA THR A 91 -6.86 5.04 0.83
C THR A 91 -6.75 4.36 -0.53
N THR A 92 -6.03 3.26 -0.57
CA THR A 92 -6.01 2.36 -1.72
C THR A 92 -6.48 0.99 -1.25
N ASN A 93 -7.33 0.35 -2.04
CA ASN A 93 -7.83 -0.99 -1.76
C ASN A 93 -7.73 -1.82 -3.03
N LEU A 94 -7.03 -2.93 -2.94
CA LEU A 94 -6.72 -3.80 -4.07
C LEU A 94 -7.18 -5.22 -3.79
N GLU A 95 -7.89 -5.81 -4.75
CA GLU A 95 -8.13 -7.25 -4.82
C GLU A 95 -7.26 -7.84 -5.93
N PHE A 96 -6.66 -8.97 -5.66
CA PHE A 96 -5.81 -9.66 -6.64
C PHE A 96 -5.89 -11.17 -6.48
N LYS A 97 -5.58 -11.89 -7.57
CA LYS A 97 -5.45 -13.35 -7.51
C LYS A 97 -4.09 -13.71 -6.94
N VAL A 98 -4.08 -14.60 -5.96
CA VAL A 98 -2.84 -15.13 -5.40
C VAL A 98 -2.21 -16.10 -6.40
N ARG A 99 -0.91 -15.88 -6.71
CA ARG A 99 -0.21 -16.68 -7.71
C ARG A 99 -0.14 -18.16 -7.28
N GLY A 100 -0.58 -19.04 -8.17
CA GLY A 100 -0.51 -20.48 -7.96
C GLY A 100 -1.51 -21.05 -6.95
N LYS A 101 -2.47 -20.23 -6.50
CA LYS A 101 -3.49 -20.64 -5.53
C LYS A 101 -4.86 -20.11 -5.93
N ASP A 102 -5.90 -20.84 -5.55
CA ASP A 102 -7.28 -20.39 -5.74
C ASP A 102 -7.72 -19.56 -4.54
N LEU A 103 -7.07 -18.41 -4.36
CA LEU A 103 -7.30 -17.47 -3.27
C LEU A 103 -7.31 -16.05 -3.79
N ILE A 104 -8.12 -15.22 -3.14
CA ILE A 104 -8.15 -13.79 -3.38
C ILE A 104 -7.30 -13.10 -2.30
N GLY A 105 -6.33 -12.31 -2.75
CA GLY A 105 -5.56 -11.42 -1.88
C GLY A 105 -6.21 -10.05 -1.82
N ARG A 106 -6.00 -9.36 -0.70
CA ARG A 106 -6.47 -7.99 -0.49
C ARG A 106 -5.36 -7.17 0.12
N GLN A 107 -5.17 -5.97 -0.42
CA GLN A 107 -4.20 -5.01 0.11
C GLN A 107 -4.89 -3.67 0.33
N SER A 108 -4.78 -3.14 1.55
CA SER A 108 -5.29 -1.83 1.90
C SER A 108 -4.14 -0.96 2.39
N GLN A 109 -4.13 0.30 1.94
CA GLN A 109 -3.14 1.28 2.38
C GLN A 109 -3.85 2.58 2.75
N THR A 110 -3.36 3.21 3.81
CA THR A 110 -3.74 4.57 4.18
C THR A 110 -2.55 5.48 3.90
N LEU A 111 -2.79 6.56 3.18
CA LEU A 111 -1.74 7.49 2.76
C LEU A 111 -2.06 8.90 3.26
N VAL A 112 -1.01 9.62 3.58
CA VAL A 112 -1.08 11.04 3.97
C VAL A 112 -0.06 11.82 3.14
N ARG A 113 -0.46 12.99 2.66
CA ARG A 113 0.46 13.91 2.01
C ARG A 113 1.02 14.86 3.05
N PHE A 114 2.29 14.67 3.38
CA PHE A 114 3.00 15.49 4.35
C PHE A 114 3.58 16.73 3.68
N ALA A 115 3.44 17.89 4.31
CA ALA A 115 4.00 19.12 3.80
C ALA A 115 5.52 19.01 3.62
N GLY A 116 6.03 19.40 2.44
CA GLY A 116 7.46 19.36 2.13
C GLY A 116 8.05 17.96 1.88
N VAL A 117 7.25 16.91 2.03
CA VAL A 117 7.69 15.52 1.88
C VAL A 117 6.92 14.79 0.78
N GLY A 118 5.61 15.02 0.70
CA GLY A 118 4.72 14.38 -0.27
C GLY A 118 3.94 13.21 0.30
N TRP A 119 3.36 12.42 -0.59
CA TRP A 119 2.53 11.26 -0.24
C TRP A 119 3.36 10.14 0.38
N LYS A 120 2.88 9.59 1.51
CA LYS A 120 3.51 8.46 2.20
C LYS A 120 2.43 7.51 2.70
N VAL A 121 2.70 6.22 2.62
CA VAL A 121 1.88 5.18 3.26
C VAL A 121 2.17 5.20 4.75
N VAL A 122 1.14 5.37 5.56
CA VAL A 122 1.27 5.37 7.03
C VAL A 122 0.80 4.06 7.65
N SER A 123 -0.02 3.31 6.94
CA SER A 123 -0.52 2.00 7.39
C SER A 123 -0.85 1.15 6.17
N ALA A 124 -0.47 -0.12 6.22
CA ALA A 124 -0.74 -1.07 5.15
C ALA A 124 -1.08 -2.45 5.72
N HIS A 125 -1.94 -3.17 5.00
CA HIS A 125 -2.38 -4.51 5.40
C HIS A 125 -2.61 -5.37 4.17
N VAL A 126 -1.97 -6.53 4.13
CA VAL A 126 -2.19 -7.56 3.11
C VAL A 126 -2.79 -8.77 3.79
N SER A 127 -3.85 -9.31 3.21
CA SER A 127 -4.51 -10.52 3.71
C SER A 127 -5.02 -11.35 2.54
N THR A 128 -5.44 -12.57 2.84
CA THR A 128 -6.16 -13.41 1.89
C THR A 128 -7.56 -13.68 2.40
N MET A 129 -8.50 -13.84 1.47
CA MET A 129 -9.84 -14.30 1.83
C MET A 129 -9.83 -15.78 2.05
N ASN A 130 -10.46 -16.22 3.14
CA ASN A 130 -10.73 -17.60 3.40
C ASN A 130 -12.25 -17.82 3.24
N ASP A 131 -12.64 -18.79 2.43
CA ASP A 131 -14.05 -19.12 2.19
C ASP A 131 -14.69 -19.89 3.36
N LYS A 132 -13.90 -20.30 4.34
CA LYS A 132 -14.40 -20.97 5.55
C LYS A 132 -14.52 -19.98 6.70
N PRO A 133 -15.67 -19.95 7.40
CA PRO A 133 -15.82 -19.07 8.56
C PRO A 133 -14.88 -19.48 9.68
N LEU A 134 -14.41 -18.48 10.44
CA LEU A 134 -13.54 -18.70 11.59
C LEU A 134 -14.34 -19.01 12.88
N TRP A 135 -15.64 -18.73 12.86
CA TRP A 135 -16.54 -18.92 13.99
C TRP A 135 -17.92 -19.41 13.53
#